data_3b17a9d5f44b7e9d5bf897a000db7b7a
#
_entry.id   3b17a9d5f44b7e9d5bf897a000db7b7a
#
_cell.length_a   1.000
_cell.length_b   1.000
_cell.length_c   1.000
_cell.angle_alpha   90.00
_cell.angle_beta   90.00
_cell.angle_gamma   90.00
#
_symmetry.space_group_name_H-M   'P 1'
#
loop_
_entity.id
_entity.type
_entity.pdbx_description
1 polymer ?
#
loop_
_entity_poly.entity_id
_entity_poly.type
_entity_poly.pdbx_seq_one_letter_code
_entity_poly.pdbx_strand_id
1 'polypeptide(L)'
;MLIKDRDGRDGAVAQLKDLLSLNLSPRTKFLIERELKNISPGDDGGKNAAHFINFYCADSRNWAIIHDLKIKNNGSSTQIDHILINQFFDIFLVESKNYTYSLKITADGEFLVFDGRKYRSIDSPIEENHQRIQALKKALVENKIMPKRLGIAVRPRIMPYVLVSPAVNVLRPPKSVYDTSSIITADNFTQLLLKKVERIKRFYQKLKRLPKAFNTVALEKAATKLASLNAPGMIDYGRLFCPEETCETPAATCCDEKPPIYSDFAI
;
A
#
# COMPACT_ATOMS: atom_id res chain seq x y z
N MET A 1 -14.13 -1.87 -12.17
CA MET A 1 -15.10 -1.78 -11.07
C MET A 1 -14.35 -1.57 -9.75
N LEU A 2 -14.77 -0.64 -8.94
CA LEU A 2 -14.27 -0.43 -7.60
C LEU A 2 -14.97 -1.43 -6.65
N ILE A 3 -14.19 -2.30 -6.01
CA ILE A 3 -14.70 -3.34 -5.09
C ILE A 3 -14.61 -2.86 -3.64
N LYS A 4 -13.50 -2.23 -3.28
CA LYS A 4 -13.31 -1.61 -1.96
C LYS A 4 -12.63 -0.26 -2.15
N ASP A 5 -13.27 0.76 -1.63
CA ASP A 5 -12.70 2.11 -1.60
C ASP A 5 -11.70 2.25 -0.44
N ARG A 6 -11.03 3.38 -0.39
CA ARG A 6 -10.09 3.71 0.67
C ARG A 6 -10.78 3.75 2.03
N ASP A 7 -10.07 3.29 3.05
CA ASP A 7 -10.52 3.43 4.43
C ASP A 7 -10.58 4.93 4.78
N GLY A 8 -11.69 5.36 5.38
CA GLY A 8 -11.83 6.72 5.91
C GLY A 8 -10.80 6.95 7.03
N ARG A 9 -10.11 8.08 7.00
CA ARG A 9 -9.14 8.46 8.03
C ARG A 9 -9.73 9.43 9.07
N ASP A 10 -10.97 9.84 8.87
CA ASP A 10 -11.62 10.86 9.70
C ASP A 10 -11.71 10.45 11.16
N GLY A 11 -12.01 9.19 11.45
CA GLY A 11 -12.04 8.67 12.82
C GLY A 11 -10.64 8.67 13.48
N ALA A 12 -9.60 8.32 12.75
CA ALA A 12 -8.22 8.37 13.25
C ALA A 12 -7.77 9.81 13.52
N VAL A 13 -8.09 10.73 12.60
CA VAL A 13 -7.81 12.17 12.76
C VAL A 13 -8.55 12.74 13.96
N ALA A 14 -9.82 12.36 14.15
CA ALA A 14 -10.60 12.79 15.31
C ALA A 14 -9.97 12.30 16.62
N GLN A 15 -9.67 11.00 16.74
CA GLN A 15 -9.02 10.43 17.92
C GLN A 15 -7.70 11.14 18.27
N LEU A 16 -6.84 11.38 17.27
CA LEU A 16 -5.55 12.06 17.50
C LEU A 16 -5.74 13.53 17.93
N LYS A 17 -6.73 14.22 17.38
CA LYS A 17 -7.07 15.59 17.83
C LYS A 17 -7.61 15.59 19.25
N ASP A 18 -8.45 14.64 19.60
CA ASP A 18 -8.98 14.49 20.96
C ASP A 18 -7.85 14.23 21.96
N LEU A 19 -6.89 13.37 21.60
CA LEU A 19 -5.70 13.11 22.41
C LEU A 19 -4.85 14.38 22.61
N LEU A 20 -4.69 15.24 21.59
CA LEU A 20 -3.95 16.51 21.73
C LEU A 20 -4.61 17.48 22.69
N SER A 21 -5.91 17.37 22.94
CA SER A 21 -6.62 18.19 23.94
C SER A 21 -6.32 17.79 25.38
N LEU A 22 -5.74 16.60 25.59
CA LEU A 22 -5.36 16.11 26.90
C LEU A 22 -4.05 16.75 27.41
N ASN A 23 -3.85 16.68 28.73
CA ASN A 23 -2.62 17.19 29.33
C ASN A 23 -1.49 16.15 29.22
N LEU A 24 -0.92 16.03 28.03
CA LEU A 24 0.13 15.06 27.69
C LEU A 24 1.52 15.68 27.76
N SER A 25 2.53 14.83 27.88
CA SER A 25 3.92 15.26 27.83
C SER A 25 4.26 15.93 26.49
N PRO A 26 5.21 16.88 26.42
CA PRO A 26 5.62 17.51 25.17
C PRO A 26 6.08 16.50 24.10
N ARG A 27 6.70 15.41 24.53
CA ARG A 27 7.16 14.32 23.65
C ARG A 27 5.97 13.57 23.04
N THR A 28 4.97 13.23 23.84
CA THR A 28 3.76 12.54 23.37
C THR A 28 2.99 13.42 22.40
N LYS A 29 2.82 14.73 22.72
CA LYS A 29 2.19 15.69 21.80
C LYS A 29 2.92 15.76 20.46
N PHE A 30 4.24 15.86 20.48
CA PHE A 30 5.05 15.85 19.25
C PHE A 30 4.84 14.58 18.42
N LEU A 31 4.76 13.39 19.04
CA LEU A 31 4.50 12.14 18.35
C LEU A 31 3.10 12.09 17.73
N ILE A 32 2.08 12.59 18.45
CA ILE A 32 0.71 12.68 17.94
C ILE A 32 0.61 13.67 16.79
N GLU A 33 1.26 14.83 16.88
CA GLU A 33 1.29 15.81 15.79
C GLU A 33 1.99 15.27 14.55
N ARG A 34 3.06 14.52 14.74
CA ARG A 34 3.76 13.82 13.65
C ARG A 34 2.84 12.81 12.98
N GLU A 35 2.11 12.02 13.78
CA GLU A 35 1.16 11.04 13.25
C GLU A 35 -0.01 11.73 12.55
N LEU A 36 -0.54 12.80 13.09
CA LEU A 36 -1.54 13.63 12.41
C LEU A 36 -1.06 14.15 11.06
N LYS A 37 0.20 14.55 10.96
CA LYS A 37 0.79 14.95 9.68
C LYS A 37 0.82 13.77 8.69
N ASN A 38 1.17 12.58 9.16
CA ASN A 38 1.25 11.39 8.32
C ASN A 38 -0.12 10.95 7.77
N ILE A 39 -1.18 11.11 8.55
CA ILE A 39 -2.54 10.68 8.15
C ILE A 39 -3.44 11.83 7.65
N SER A 40 -3.00 13.09 7.82
CA SER A 40 -3.78 14.25 7.41
C SER A 40 -3.97 14.34 5.89
N PRO A 41 -5.11 14.88 5.42
CA PRO A 41 -5.45 14.97 4.00
C PRO A 41 -4.48 15.75 3.10
N GLY A 42 -3.52 16.46 3.66
CA GLY A 42 -2.50 17.20 2.91
C GLY A 42 -1.43 16.34 2.24
N ASP A 43 -1.38 15.05 2.54
CA ASP A 43 -0.39 14.15 1.98
C ASP A 43 -0.92 13.52 0.69
N ASP A 44 -0.67 14.24 -0.41
CA ASP A 44 -1.31 14.02 -1.72
C ASP A 44 -0.85 12.74 -2.45
N GLY A 45 0.22 12.09 -2.03
CA GLY A 45 0.77 10.96 -2.76
C GLY A 45 -0.19 9.77 -2.91
N GLY A 46 -0.74 9.28 -1.80
CA GLY A 46 -1.68 8.15 -1.82
C GLY A 46 -3.06 8.52 -2.37
N LYS A 47 -3.52 9.77 -2.16
CA LYS A 47 -4.76 10.26 -2.77
C LYS A 47 -4.61 10.39 -4.27
N ASN A 48 -3.49 10.93 -4.74
CA ASN A 48 -3.20 11.06 -6.16
C ASN A 48 -3.15 9.69 -6.84
N ALA A 49 -2.50 8.69 -6.24
CA ALA A 49 -2.46 7.35 -6.80
C ALA A 49 -3.86 6.71 -6.89
N ALA A 50 -4.65 6.75 -5.81
CA ALA A 50 -6.03 6.26 -5.83
C ALA A 50 -6.90 7.01 -6.84
N HIS A 51 -6.76 8.33 -6.93
CA HIS A 51 -7.50 9.14 -7.89
C HIS A 51 -7.17 8.73 -9.33
N PHE A 52 -5.89 8.61 -9.69
CA PHE A 52 -5.47 8.15 -11.02
C PHE A 52 -5.97 6.74 -11.32
N ILE A 53 -5.85 5.82 -10.36
CA ILE A 53 -6.33 4.46 -10.51
C ILE A 53 -7.85 4.44 -10.75
N ASN A 54 -8.61 5.15 -9.93
CA ASN A 54 -10.07 5.20 -10.03
C ASN A 54 -10.51 5.87 -11.33
N PHE A 55 -9.92 7.00 -11.69
CA PHE A 55 -10.26 7.73 -12.92
C PHE A 55 -10.17 6.85 -14.17
N TYR A 56 -9.15 6.00 -14.27
CA TYR A 56 -8.94 5.18 -15.46
C TYR A 56 -9.53 3.76 -15.39
N CYS A 57 -9.76 3.25 -14.18
CA CYS A 57 -10.09 1.83 -14.01
C CYS A 57 -11.41 1.56 -13.27
N ALA A 58 -11.98 2.53 -12.53
CA ALA A 58 -13.15 2.28 -11.67
C ALA A 58 -14.39 1.84 -12.48
N ASP A 59 -14.63 2.47 -13.63
CA ASP A 59 -15.77 2.18 -14.49
C ASP A 59 -15.53 0.99 -15.44
N SER A 60 -14.31 0.47 -15.45
CA SER A 60 -13.96 -0.63 -16.33
C SER A 60 -14.47 -1.97 -15.80
N ARG A 61 -15.21 -2.72 -16.61
CA ARG A 61 -15.63 -4.09 -16.32
C ARG A 61 -14.48 -5.11 -16.38
N ASN A 62 -13.32 -4.70 -16.88
CA ASN A 62 -12.14 -5.55 -17.05
C ASN A 62 -11.15 -5.46 -15.88
N TRP A 63 -11.41 -4.59 -14.92
CA TRP A 63 -10.59 -4.34 -13.75
C TRP A 63 -11.41 -4.41 -12.47
N ALA A 64 -10.87 -5.06 -11.46
CA ALA A 64 -11.35 -4.98 -10.08
C ALA A 64 -10.29 -4.25 -9.25
N ILE A 65 -10.72 -3.28 -8.45
CA ILE A 65 -9.86 -2.41 -7.65
C ILE A 65 -10.20 -2.58 -6.18
N ILE A 66 -9.20 -2.76 -5.37
CA ILE A 66 -9.30 -2.84 -3.92
C ILE A 66 -8.26 -1.86 -3.35
N HIS A 67 -8.70 -0.89 -2.57
CA HIS A 67 -7.83 0.03 -1.85
C HIS A 67 -7.73 -0.34 -0.37
N ASP A 68 -6.60 -0.02 0.24
CA ASP A 68 -6.33 -0.14 1.68
C ASP A 68 -6.74 -1.52 2.24
N LEU A 69 -6.21 -2.60 1.64
CA LEU A 69 -6.47 -3.96 2.10
C LEU A 69 -5.53 -4.33 3.24
N LYS A 70 -6.07 -4.63 4.41
CA LYS A 70 -5.34 -5.12 5.58
C LYS A 70 -5.58 -6.60 5.75
N ILE A 71 -4.55 -7.41 5.60
CA ILE A 71 -4.61 -8.88 5.74
C ILE A 71 -3.93 -9.28 7.04
N LYS A 72 -4.67 -9.97 7.92
CA LYS A 72 -4.08 -10.60 9.11
C LYS A 72 -3.48 -11.96 8.75
N ASN A 73 -2.25 -12.19 9.19
CA ASN A 73 -1.54 -13.42 8.91
C ASN A 73 -0.72 -13.83 10.14
N ASN A 74 -1.12 -14.90 10.84
CA ASN A 74 -0.41 -15.45 12.01
C ASN A 74 0.01 -14.38 13.05
N GLY A 75 -0.90 -13.49 13.42
CA GLY A 75 -0.65 -12.45 14.41
C GLY A 75 -0.01 -11.16 13.86
N SER A 76 0.52 -11.17 12.64
CA SER A 76 0.97 -9.97 11.94
C SER A 76 -0.11 -9.41 11.02
N SER A 77 -0.08 -8.11 10.77
CA SER A 77 -0.97 -7.44 9.82
C SER A 77 -0.14 -6.87 8.68
N THR A 78 -0.57 -7.12 7.45
CA THR A 78 0.05 -6.56 6.26
C THR A 78 -0.95 -5.66 5.57
N GLN A 79 -0.60 -4.41 5.36
CA GLN A 79 -1.40 -3.46 4.59
C GLN A 79 -0.88 -3.38 3.16
N ILE A 80 -1.80 -3.30 2.21
CA ILE A 80 -1.54 -3.09 0.79
C ILE A 80 -2.38 -1.90 0.34
N ASP A 81 -1.74 -0.86 -0.19
CA ASP A 81 -2.44 0.38 -0.53
C ASP A 81 -3.43 0.18 -1.68
N HIS A 82 -3.00 -0.47 -2.76
CA HIS A 82 -3.87 -0.69 -3.92
C HIS A 82 -3.60 -2.05 -4.56
N ILE A 83 -4.68 -2.77 -4.87
CA ILE A 83 -4.67 -4.01 -5.64
C ILE A 83 -5.55 -3.81 -6.87
N LEU A 84 -5.00 -4.04 -8.05
CA LEU A 84 -5.75 -4.06 -9.29
C LEU A 84 -5.67 -5.46 -9.89
N ILE A 85 -6.82 -6.05 -10.21
CA ILE A 85 -6.92 -7.38 -10.79
C ILE A 85 -7.55 -7.26 -12.16
N ASN A 86 -6.90 -7.77 -13.20
CA ASN A 86 -7.46 -7.76 -14.53
C ASN A 86 -8.22 -9.05 -14.87
N GLN A 87 -8.91 -9.06 -16.00
CA GLN A 87 -9.67 -10.22 -16.51
C GLN A 87 -8.82 -11.48 -16.79
N PHE A 88 -7.49 -11.38 -16.80
CA PHE A 88 -6.59 -12.52 -16.93
C PHE A 88 -6.12 -13.06 -15.58
N PHE A 89 -6.59 -12.45 -14.51
CA PHE A 89 -6.19 -12.68 -13.13
C PHE A 89 -4.71 -12.34 -12.88
N ASP A 90 -4.19 -11.36 -13.64
CA ASP A 90 -2.94 -10.71 -13.25
C ASP A 90 -3.25 -9.67 -12.16
N ILE A 91 -2.45 -9.66 -11.12
CA ILE A 91 -2.60 -8.78 -9.97
C ILE A 91 -1.47 -7.75 -9.99
N PHE A 92 -1.82 -6.49 -9.93
CA PHE A 92 -0.91 -5.38 -9.77
C PHE A 92 -0.99 -4.94 -8.30
N LEU A 93 0.08 -5.19 -7.56
CA LEU A 93 0.23 -4.74 -6.18
C LEU A 93 0.95 -3.41 -6.22
N VAL A 94 0.29 -2.36 -5.74
CA VAL A 94 0.74 -0.98 -5.89
C VAL A 94 0.80 -0.32 -4.53
N GLU A 95 1.99 0.16 -4.18
CA GLU A 95 2.26 0.94 -2.98
C GLU A 95 2.51 2.39 -3.36
N SER A 96 2.04 3.31 -2.55
CA SER A 96 2.24 4.74 -2.72
C SER A 96 3.25 5.24 -1.70
N LYS A 97 4.32 5.86 -2.17
CA LYS A 97 5.34 6.48 -1.31
C LYS A 97 5.41 7.98 -1.58
N ASN A 98 5.23 8.76 -0.53
CA ASN A 98 5.31 10.21 -0.63
C ASN A 98 6.67 10.71 -0.12
N TYR A 99 7.56 10.99 -1.06
CA TYR A 99 8.83 11.64 -0.78
C TYR A 99 8.74 13.12 -1.12
N THR A 100 9.31 13.98 -0.28
CA THR A 100 9.16 15.43 -0.44
C THR A 100 10.03 16.01 -1.56
N TYR A 101 11.28 15.53 -1.70
CA TYR A 101 12.24 16.14 -2.63
C TYR A 101 12.78 15.14 -3.66
N SER A 102 13.70 14.26 -3.26
CA SER A 102 14.30 13.31 -4.18
C SER A 102 14.53 11.95 -3.53
N LEU A 103 14.43 10.92 -4.37
CA LEU A 103 14.79 9.55 -4.05
C LEU A 103 16.03 9.18 -4.85
N LYS A 104 17.12 8.80 -4.20
CA LYS A 104 18.33 8.29 -4.84
C LYS A 104 18.45 6.80 -4.55
N ILE A 105 18.69 6.01 -5.59
CA ILE A 105 18.94 4.57 -5.49
C ILE A 105 20.38 4.35 -5.92
N THR A 106 21.17 3.69 -5.08
CA THR A 106 22.60 3.44 -5.37
C THR A 106 22.75 2.21 -6.27
N ALA A 107 23.95 2.00 -6.78
CA ALA A 107 24.29 0.79 -7.56
C ALA A 107 24.19 -0.49 -6.72
N ASP A 108 24.42 -0.39 -5.41
CA ASP A 108 24.35 -1.50 -4.46
C ASP A 108 22.89 -1.76 -3.97
N GLY A 109 21.93 -0.97 -4.46
CA GLY A 109 20.51 -1.14 -4.12
C GLY A 109 20.08 -0.45 -2.82
N GLU A 110 20.87 0.48 -2.28
CA GLU A 110 20.45 1.30 -1.15
C GLU A 110 19.50 2.41 -1.59
N PHE A 111 18.51 2.69 -0.76
CA PHE A 111 17.51 3.73 -0.96
C PHE A 111 17.78 4.91 -0.04
N LEU A 112 17.93 6.09 -0.62
CA LEU A 112 18.27 7.31 0.09
C LEU A 112 17.26 8.41 -0.26
N VAL A 113 16.62 8.99 0.75
CA VAL A 113 15.68 10.12 0.59
C VAL A 113 16.38 11.41 1.02
N PHE A 114 16.25 12.46 0.21
CA PHE A 114 16.71 13.79 0.56
C PHE A 114 15.65 14.51 1.42
N ASP A 115 16.04 14.99 2.59
CA ASP A 115 15.15 15.66 3.56
C ASP A 115 15.16 17.20 3.44
N GLY A 116 15.78 17.74 2.39
CA GLY A 116 16.01 19.17 2.21
C GLY A 116 17.39 19.63 2.70
N ARG A 117 18.12 18.78 3.45
CA ARG A 117 19.45 19.08 3.99
C ARG A 117 20.46 18.01 3.67
N LYS A 118 20.10 16.74 3.83
CA LYS A 118 20.98 15.59 3.59
C LYS A 118 20.20 14.38 3.10
N TYR A 119 20.91 13.43 2.54
CA TYR A 119 20.33 12.10 2.24
C TYR A 119 20.29 11.24 3.50
N ARG A 120 19.16 10.55 3.68
CA ARG A 120 18.97 9.55 4.74
C ARG A 120 18.64 8.21 4.12
N SER A 121 19.23 7.15 4.66
CA SER A 121 18.88 5.80 4.26
C SER A 121 17.47 5.45 4.73
N ILE A 122 16.74 4.73 3.88
CA ILE A 122 15.42 4.15 4.17
C ILE A 122 15.43 2.68 3.75
N ASP A 123 14.47 1.91 4.27
CA ASP A 123 14.26 0.55 3.83
C ASP A 123 13.86 0.50 2.36
N SER A 124 14.20 -0.61 1.70
CA SER A 124 13.89 -0.81 0.29
C SER A 124 12.38 -0.98 0.07
N PRO A 125 11.69 -0.04 -0.60
CA PRO A 125 10.28 -0.20 -0.90
C PRO A 125 10.00 -1.36 -1.88
N ILE A 126 11.02 -1.83 -2.59
CA ILE A 126 10.94 -3.02 -3.44
C ILE A 126 10.85 -4.28 -2.57
N GLU A 127 11.70 -4.38 -1.55
CA GLU A 127 11.68 -5.52 -0.61
C GLU A 127 10.42 -5.54 0.24
N GLU A 128 9.93 -4.38 0.71
CA GLU A 128 8.64 -4.27 1.37
C GLU A 128 7.52 -4.84 0.49
N ASN A 129 7.51 -4.50 -0.81
CA ASN A 129 6.55 -5.06 -1.74
C ASN A 129 6.68 -6.57 -1.94
N HIS A 130 7.90 -7.12 -1.90
CA HIS A 130 8.11 -8.57 -1.94
C HIS A 130 7.47 -9.25 -0.73
N GLN A 131 7.59 -8.70 0.47
CA GLN A 131 6.94 -9.21 1.67
C GLN A 131 5.40 -9.17 1.54
N ARG A 132 4.84 -8.06 1.04
CA ARG A 132 3.40 -7.92 0.78
C ARG A 132 2.90 -8.95 -0.25
N ILE A 133 3.69 -9.23 -1.29
CA ILE A 133 3.37 -10.28 -2.27
C ILE A 133 3.28 -11.66 -1.60
N GLN A 134 4.19 -11.99 -0.70
CA GLN A 134 4.13 -13.29 0.00
C GLN A 134 2.88 -13.38 0.87
N ALA A 135 2.55 -12.32 1.61
CA ALA A 135 1.33 -12.26 2.41
C ALA A 135 0.07 -12.40 1.52
N LEU A 136 0.02 -11.70 0.39
CA LEU A 136 -1.11 -11.80 -0.56
C LEU A 136 -1.22 -13.21 -1.16
N LYS A 137 -0.10 -13.81 -1.60
CA LYS A 137 -0.10 -15.18 -2.13
C LYS A 137 -0.66 -16.18 -1.12
N LYS A 138 -0.22 -16.08 0.14
CA LYS A 138 -0.69 -16.93 1.22
C LYS A 138 -2.20 -16.76 1.41
N ALA A 139 -2.68 -15.51 1.52
CA ALA A 139 -4.09 -15.21 1.67
C ALA A 139 -4.95 -15.77 0.52
N LEU A 140 -4.49 -15.64 -0.73
CA LEU A 140 -5.18 -16.19 -1.91
C LEU A 140 -5.32 -17.71 -1.86
N VAL A 141 -4.27 -18.42 -1.42
CA VAL A 141 -4.26 -19.89 -1.32
C VAL A 141 -5.14 -20.37 -0.18
N GLU A 142 -4.91 -19.87 1.04
CA GLU A 142 -5.61 -20.30 2.25
C GLU A 142 -7.13 -20.06 2.15
N ASN A 143 -7.52 -18.93 1.55
CA ASN A 143 -8.93 -18.59 1.39
C ASN A 143 -9.53 -19.09 0.06
N LYS A 144 -8.81 -19.90 -0.72
CA LYS A 144 -9.30 -20.48 -1.98
C LYS A 144 -9.90 -19.40 -2.91
N ILE A 145 -9.18 -18.29 -3.08
CA ILE A 145 -9.64 -17.14 -3.88
C ILE A 145 -9.26 -17.28 -5.36
N MET A 146 -8.42 -18.25 -5.68
CA MET A 146 -7.98 -18.45 -7.07
C MET A 146 -9.12 -18.97 -7.95
N PRO A 147 -9.44 -18.28 -9.07
CA PRO A 147 -10.43 -18.75 -10.01
C PRO A 147 -9.97 -20.04 -10.68
N LYS A 148 -10.92 -20.90 -11.02
CA LYS A 148 -10.65 -22.16 -11.70
C LYS A 148 -10.91 -22.04 -13.19
N ARG A 149 -10.06 -22.68 -14.01
CA ARG A 149 -10.30 -22.93 -15.43
C ARG A 149 -10.27 -24.41 -15.68
N LEU A 150 -11.31 -24.94 -16.30
CA LEU A 150 -11.45 -26.39 -16.53
C LEU A 150 -11.16 -27.22 -15.25
N GLY A 151 -11.66 -26.75 -14.10
CA GLY A 151 -11.41 -27.38 -12.80
C GLY A 151 -10.05 -27.09 -12.15
N ILE A 152 -9.09 -26.52 -12.86
CA ILE A 152 -7.74 -26.24 -12.40
C ILE A 152 -7.65 -24.78 -11.88
N ALA A 153 -7.09 -24.61 -10.69
CA ALA A 153 -6.86 -23.27 -10.12
C ALA A 153 -5.79 -22.51 -10.93
N VAL A 154 -6.11 -21.28 -11.33
CA VAL A 154 -5.17 -20.43 -12.07
C VAL A 154 -4.37 -19.62 -11.05
N ARG A 155 -3.04 -19.81 -11.07
CA ARG A 155 -2.13 -19.02 -10.23
C ARG A 155 -2.00 -17.60 -10.81
N PRO A 156 -2.24 -16.56 -10.00
CA PRO A 156 -2.07 -15.18 -10.46
C PRO A 156 -0.60 -14.85 -10.68
N ARG A 157 -0.33 -14.03 -11.68
CA ARG A 157 0.94 -13.32 -11.79
C ARG A 157 0.81 -12.01 -11.01
N ILE A 158 1.60 -11.87 -9.95
CA ILE A 158 1.60 -10.66 -9.12
C ILE A 158 2.78 -9.78 -9.54
N MET A 159 2.47 -8.53 -9.88
CA MET A 159 3.43 -7.52 -10.32
C MET A 159 3.47 -6.37 -9.32
N PRO A 160 4.61 -6.19 -8.61
CA PRO A 160 4.77 -5.09 -7.66
C PRO A 160 5.05 -3.77 -8.37
N TYR A 161 4.50 -2.69 -7.83
CA TYR A 161 4.81 -1.32 -8.21
C TYR A 161 4.88 -0.42 -6.98
N VAL A 162 5.83 0.50 -7.02
CA VAL A 162 5.94 1.61 -6.06
C VAL A 162 5.66 2.89 -6.82
N LEU A 163 4.59 3.58 -6.43
CA LEU A 163 4.25 4.87 -7.01
C LEU A 163 4.87 5.98 -6.18
N VAL A 164 5.53 6.90 -6.87
CA VAL A 164 6.06 8.12 -6.28
C VAL A 164 5.38 9.34 -6.91
N SER A 165 5.35 10.46 -6.20
CA SER A 165 4.83 11.71 -6.75
C SER A 165 5.59 12.13 -8.01
N PRO A 166 4.92 12.66 -9.06
CA PRO A 166 5.60 13.23 -10.22
C PRO A 166 6.58 14.36 -9.89
N ALA A 167 6.40 15.03 -8.74
CA ALA A 167 7.29 16.09 -8.28
C ALA A 167 8.63 15.56 -7.71
N VAL A 168 8.73 14.26 -7.46
CA VAL A 168 9.92 13.64 -6.87
C VAL A 168 10.96 13.34 -7.96
N ASN A 169 12.15 13.85 -7.79
CA ASN A 169 13.28 13.49 -8.65
C ASN A 169 13.85 12.13 -8.24
N VAL A 170 13.74 11.13 -9.12
CA VAL A 170 14.23 9.78 -8.85
C VAL A 170 15.58 9.55 -9.57
N LEU A 171 16.67 9.55 -8.81
CA LEU A 171 18.01 9.27 -9.28
C LEU A 171 18.24 7.75 -9.26
N ARG A 172 18.46 7.16 -10.43
CA ARG A 172 18.53 5.70 -10.61
C ARG A 172 19.90 5.26 -11.12
N PRO A 173 20.41 4.08 -10.69
CA PRO A 173 21.52 3.43 -11.34
C PRO A 173 21.10 2.91 -12.73
N PRO A 174 22.06 2.53 -13.60
CA PRO A 174 21.76 1.82 -14.83
C PRO A 174 20.96 0.55 -14.54
N LYS A 175 19.95 0.26 -15.38
CA LYS A 175 19.07 -0.92 -15.21
C LYS A 175 19.83 -2.25 -15.19
N SER A 176 20.97 -2.31 -15.87
CA SER A 176 21.84 -3.49 -15.89
C SER A 176 22.54 -3.76 -14.54
N VAL A 177 22.63 -2.74 -13.67
CA VAL A 177 23.25 -2.84 -12.36
C VAL A 177 22.19 -3.13 -11.30
N TYR A 178 21.10 -2.35 -11.28
CA TYR A 178 19.99 -2.55 -10.36
C TYR A 178 18.65 -2.20 -11.02
N ASP A 179 17.72 -3.15 -11.08
CA ASP A 179 16.44 -2.93 -11.76
C ASP A 179 15.43 -2.21 -10.87
N THR A 180 15.23 -0.94 -11.15
CA THR A 180 14.25 -0.07 -10.48
C THR A 180 12.98 0.14 -11.29
N SER A 181 12.69 -0.72 -12.28
CA SER A 181 11.55 -0.55 -13.21
C SER A 181 10.17 -0.69 -12.54
N SER A 182 10.13 -1.20 -11.32
CA SER A 182 8.92 -1.24 -10.48
C SER A 182 8.60 0.11 -9.82
N ILE A 183 9.55 1.04 -9.74
CA ILE A 183 9.34 2.37 -9.18
C ILE A 183 8.93 3.31 -10.30
N ILE A 184 7.73 3.89 -10.21
CA ILE A 184 7.11 4.65 -11.29
C ILE A 184 6.42 5.87 -10.70
N THR A 185 6.40 6.97 -11.44
CA THR A 185 5.59 8.12 -11.06
C THR A 185 4.10 7.84 -11.29
N ALA A 186 3.24 8.38 -10.44
CA ALA A 186 1.81 8.07 -10.44
C ALA A 186 1.13 8.41 -11.78
N ASP A 187 1.55 9.47 -12.46
CA ASP A 187 1.05 9.87 -13.78
C ASP A 187 1.44 8.86 -14.88
N ASN A 188 2.64 8.30 -14.82
CA ASN A 188 3.11 7.32 -15.80
C ASN A 188 2.57 5.91 -15.58
N PHE A 189 2.09 5.61 -14.37
CA PHE A 189 1.58 4.28 -14.03
C PHE A 189 0.42 3.86 -14.92
N THR A 190 -0.51 4.76 -15.20
CA THR A 190 -1.68 4.46 -16.02
C THR A 190 -1.32 4.08 -17.45
N GLN A 191 -0.39 4.82 -18.05
CA GLN A 191 0.10 4.49 -19.39
C GLN A 191 0.81 3.14 -19.43
N LEU A 192 1.58 2.83 -18.40
CA LEU A 192 2.23 1.53 -18.24
C LEU A 192 1.20 0.41 -18.13
N LEU A 193 0.15 0.63 -17.34
CA LEU A 193 -0.94 -0.31 -17.15
C LEU A 193 -1.61 -0.65 -18.48
N LEU A 194 -1.98 0.36 -19.25
CA LEU A 194 -2.58 0.21 -20.57
C LEU A 194 -1.67 -0.55 -21.54
N LYS A 195 -0.39 -0.19 -21.62
CA LYS A 195 0.60 -0.88 -22.47
C LYS A 195 0.78 -2.35 -22.06
N LYS A 196 0.79 -2.65 -20.76
CA LYS A 196 0.89 -4.05 -20.29
C LYS A 196 -0.34 -4.87 -20.63
N VAL A 197 -1.53 -4.30 -20.45
CA VAL A 197 -2.78 -4.97 -20.81
C VAL A 197 -2.84 -5.27 -22.32
N GLU A 198 -2.49 -4.32 -23.15
CA GLU A 198 -2.43 -4.53 -24.62
C GLU A 198 -1.42 -5.60 -25.00
N ARG A 199 -0.26 -5.66 -24.33
CA ARG A 199 0.74 -6.73 -24.53
C ARG A 199 0.21 -8.08 -24.11
N ILE A 200 -0.50 -8.16 -22.99
CA ILE A 200 -1.13 -9.38 -22.48
C ILE A 200 -2.22 -9.85 -23.44
N LYS A 201 -3.11 -8.95 -23.88
CA LYS A 201 -4.16 -9.26 -24.88
C LYS A 201 -3.54 -9.83 -26.16
N ARG A 202 -2.52 -9.18 -26.71
CA ARG A 202 -1.80 -9.67 -27.93
C ARG A 202 -1.18 -11.05 -27.73
N PHE A 203 -0.59 -11.30 -26.56
CA PHE A 203 -0.04 -12.61 -26.22
C PHE A 203 -1.12 -13.70 -26.23
N TYR A 204 -2.26 -13.47 -25.56
CA TYR A 204 -3.37 -14.43 -25.54
C TYR A 204 -4.06 -14.59 -26.90
N GLN A 205 -4.10 -13.54 -27.72
CA GLN A 205 -4.63 -13.63 -29.08
C GLN A 205 -3.76 -14.53 -29.98
N LYS A 206 -2.44 -14.49 -29.82
CA LYS A 206 -1.51 -15.39 -30.55
C LYS A 206 -1.67 -16.84 -30.15
N LEU A 207 -2.05 -17.13 -28.91
CA LEU A 207 -2.30 -18.46 -28.40
C LEU A 207 -3.75 -18.88 -28.64
N LYS A 208 -4.11 -19.11 -29.93
CA LYS A 208 -5.48 -19.42 -30.40
C LYS A 208 -6.22 -20.56 -29.64
N ARG A 209 -5.53 -21.33 -28.82
CA ARG A 209 -6.06 -22.51 -28.09
C ARG A 209 -6.20 -22.30 -26.58
N LEU A 210 -5.79 -21.16 -26.01
CA LEU A 210 -5.94 -20.94 -24.58
C LEU A 210 -7.28 -20.25 -24.28
N PRO A 211 -7.96 -20.70 -23.22
CA PRO A 211 -9.24 -20.13 -22.84
C PRO A 211 -9.10 -18.65 -22.55
N LYS A 212 -10.06 -17.91 -23.08
CA LYS A 212 -10.20 -16.46 -23.00
C LYS A 212 -10.20 -15.95 -21.54
N ALA A 213 -10.09 -14.66 -21.38
CA ALA A 213 -10.28 -13.92 -20.13
C ALA A 213 -11.41 -14.47 -19.26
N PHE A 214 -11.26 -14.36 -17.95
CA PHE A 214 -12.38 -14.61 -17.05
C PHE A 214 -13.51 -13.62 -17.33
N ASN A 215 -14.75 -14.05 -17.16
CA ASN A 215 -15.88 -13.15 -17.27
C ASN A 215 -15.88 -12.17 -16.07
N THR A 216 -16.59 -11.07 -16.24
CA THR A 216 -16.68 -10.02 -15.21
C THR A 216 -17.18 -10.55 -13.86
N VAL A 217 -18.15 -11.50 -13.87
CA VAL A 217 -18.70 -12.08 -12.66
C VAL A 217 -17.65 -12.88 -11.87
N ALA A 218 -16.81 -13.66 -12.56
CA ALA A 218 -15.77 -14.43 -11.90
C ALA A 218 -14.68 -13.51 -11.32
N LEU A 219 -14.33 -12.43 -12.04
CA LEU A 219 -13.40 -11.42 -11.57
C LEU A 219 -13.94 -10.71 -10.32
N GLU A 220 -15.19 -10.24 -10.38
CA GLU A 220 -15.88 -9.57 -9.30
C GLU A 220 -15.96 -10.46 -8.06
N LYS A 221 -16.40 -11.70 -8.21
CA LYS A 221 -16.49 -12.69 -7.12
C LYS A 221 -15.15 -12.91 -6.44
N ALA A 222 -14.07 -13.07 -7.20
CA ALA A 222 -12.73 -13.28 -6.65
C ALA A 222 -12.24 -12.02 -5.91
N ALA A 223 -12.45 -10.85 -6.49
CA ALA A 223 -12.03 -9.57 -5.90
C ALA A 223 -12.84 -9.23 -4.63
N THR A 224 -14.15 -9.47 -4.63
CA THR A 224 -15.01 -9.28 -3.45
C THR A 224 -14.59 -10.23 -2.33
N LYS A 225 -14.31 -11.48 -2.65
CA LYS A 225 -13.80 -12.43 -1.66
C LYS A 225 -12.43 -12.03 -1.10
N LEU A 226 -11.55 -11.44 -1.92
CA LEU A 226 -10.29 -10.89 -1.44
C LEU A 226 -10.53 -9.67 -0.54
N ALA A 227 -11.40 -8.76 -0.94
CA ALA A 227 -11.75 -7.58 -0.15
C ALA A 227 -12.41 -7.94 1.20
N SER A 228 -13.17 -9.05 1.28
CA SER A 228 -13.77 -9.50 2.53
C SER A 228 -12.75 -10.01 3.57
N LEU A 229 -11.49 -10.24 3.17
CA LEU A 229 -10.41 -10.52 4.12
C LEU A 229 -9.91 -9.26 4.84
N ASN A 230 -10.41 -8.08 4.44
CA ASN A 230 -10.02 -6.85 5.08
C ASN A 230 -10.30 -6.93 6.58
N ALA A 231 -9.26 -6.80 7.38
CA ALA A 231 -9.34 -6.69 8.83
C ALA A 231 -9.04 -5.24 9.21
N PRO A 232 -10.03 -4.34 9.16
CA PRO A 232 -9.81 -2.96 9.54
C PRO A 232 -9.39 -2.95 11.00
N GLY A 233 -8.08 -2.80 11.24
CA GLY A 233 -7.59 -2.48 12.55
C GLY A 233 -7.92 -1.00 12.77
N MET A 234 -8.88 -0.68 13.58
CA MET A 234 -8.88 0.63 14.22
C MET A 234 -7.62 0.64 15.09
N ILE A 235 -6.64 1.46 14.70
CA ILE A 235 -5.53 1.77 15.61
C ILE A 235 -6.19 2.50 16.77
N ASP A 236 -6.13 1.89 17.94
CA ASP A 236 -6.52 2.56 19.16
C ASP A 236 -5.39 3.51 19.55
N TYR A 237 -5.46 4.72 19.07
CA TYR A 237 -4.47 5.75 19.37
C TYR A 237 -4.44 6.11 20.86
N GLY A 238 -5.56 5.91 21.59
CA GLY A 238 -5.61 6.03 23.02
C GLY A 238 -4.62 5.09 23.70
N ARG A 239 -4.70 3.80 23.41
CA ARG A 239 -3.76 2.81 23.93
C ARG A 239 -2.32 2.99 23.44
N LEU A 240 -2.16 3.52 22.21
CA LEU A 240 -0.82 3.73 21.64
C LEU A 240 -0.06 4.87 22.32
N PHE A 241 -0.75 5.98 22.62
CA PHE A 241 -0.14 7.20 23.16
C PHE A 241 -0.41 7.42 24.64
N CYS A 242 -1.44 6.77 25.22
CA CYS A 242 -1.83 6.84 26.63
C CYS A 242 -2.18 5.42 27.11
N PRO A 243 -1.19 4.52 27.35
CA PRO A 243 -1.47 3.22 27.97
C PRO A 243 -2.11 3.42 29.34
N GLU A 244 -3.16 2.66 29.65
CA GLU A 244 -4.03 2.82 30.84
C GLU A 244 -3.30 2.78 32.20
N GLU A 245 -2.05 2.31 32.23
CA GLU A 245 -1.24 2.27 33.47
C GLU A 245 -0.70 3.63 33.93
N THR A 246 -0.92 4.72 33.18
CA THR A 246 -0.39 6.07 33.51
C THR A 246 -1.46 7.13 33.80
N CYS A 247 -2.75 6.77 33.81
CA CYS A 247 -3.86 7.75 33.98
C CYS A 247 -4.52 7.74 35.37
N GLU A 248 -3.89 7.16 36.40
CA GLU A 248 -4.37 7.33 37.78
C GLU A 248 -3.34 8.17 38.58
N THR A 249 -3.58 9.47 38.62
CA THR A 249 -3.44 10.46 39.70
C THR A 249 -3.02 11.84 39.17
N PRO A 250 -3.58 12.93 39.65
CA PRO A 250 -3.08 14.27 39.37
C PRO A 250 -1.82 14.50 40.23
N ALA A 251 -0.68 14.68 39.57
CA ALA A 251 0.64 14.93 40.11
C ALA A 251 1.55 13.71 40.27
N ALA A 252 1.98 13.15 39.14
CA ALA A 252 3.27 12.45 39.10
C ALA A 252 3.87 12.67 37.70
N THR A 253 5.08 13.17 37.70
CA THR A 253 5.98 13.31 36.55
C THR A 253 6.08 11.97 35.82
N CYS A 254 5.56 11.89 34.59
CA CYS A 254 5.68 10.70 33.76
C CYS A 254 7.15 10.37 33.53
N CYS A 255 7.56 9.22 33.98
CA CYS A 255 8.90 8.66 33.84
C CYS A 255 9.26 8.41 32.39
N ASP A 256 10.54 8.65 32.07
CA ASP A 256 11.21 8.37 30.80
C ASP A 256 11.32 6.85 30.51
N GLU A 257 10.24 6.19 30.17
CA GLU A 257 10.35 4.85 29.57
C GLU A 257 10.31 4.95 28.06
N LYS A 258 11.33 4.38 27.44
CA LYS A 258 11.46 4.28 25.99
C LYS A 258 10.22 3.59 25.41
N PRO A 259 9.50 4.19 24.45
CA PRO A 259 8.46 3.45 23.72
C PRO A 259 9.08 2.29 22.96
N PRO A 260 8.35 1.20 22.75
CA PRO A 260 8.82 0.10 21.93
C PRO A 260 9.23 0.62 20.56
N ILE A 261 10.37 0.18 20.08
CA ILE A 261 10.91 0.54 18.77
C ILE A 261 10.00 -0.13 17.74
N TYR A 262 9.02 0.62 17.25
CA TYR A 262 8.29 0.26 16.04
C TYR A 262 9.18 0.58 14.85
N SER A 263 9.93 -0.42 14.39
CA SER A 263 10.76 -0.34 13.18
C SER A 263 9.95 -0.33 11.88
N ASP A 264 8.63 -0.39 11.93
CA ASP A 264 7.79 -0.68 10.76
C ASP A 264 6.86 0.44 10.30
N PHE A 265 7.02 1.67 10.79
CA PHE A 265 6.31 2.81 10.23
C PHE A 265 7.28 3.92 9.86
N ALA A 266 8.16 3.64 8.90
CA ALA A 266 8.98 4.66 8.27
C ALA A 266 8.25 5.20 7.03
N ILE A 267 7.93 6.46 7.10
CA ILE A 267 7.95 7.55 6.10
C ILE A 267 7.41 7.22 4.72
#